data_3478bc5aa6356a231175d54a965af128
#
_entry.id   3478bc5aa6356a231175d54a965af128
#
_cell.length_a   1.000
_cell.length_b   1.000
_cell.length_c   1.000
_cell.angle_alpha   90.00
_cell.angle_beta   90.00
_cell.angle_gamma   90.00
#
_symmetry.space_group_name_H-M   'P 1'
#
loop_
_entity.id
_entity.type
_entity.pdbx_description
1 polymer ?
#
loop_
_entity_poly.entity_id
_entity_poly.type
_entity_poly.pdbx_seq_one_letter_code
_entity_poly.pdbx_strand_id
1 'polypeptide(L)'
;VEIMISQHSDIPLTPDCVFYNAHKLMKKGADIWVYQPGFHHTKIIMVDGKFCTVGSANLNARSLRWDYEENAVIIDSHTTAELERMFDADKKRSVYLTEEVWDEMRSPWKKFVGWFAHLLAPFL
;
A
#
# COMPACT_ATOMS: atom_id res chain seq x y z
N VAL A 1 -9.57 -8.16 -2.84
CA VAL A 1 -8.94 -6.83 -2.85
C VAL A 1 -7.45 -7.03 -2.97
N GLU A 2 -6.84 -6.41 -3.99
CA GLU A 2 -5.39 -6.41 -4.17
C GLU A 2 -4.81 -5.07 -3.72
N ILE A 3 -3.69 -5.10 -3.02
CA ILE A 3 -3.00 -3.90 -2.51
C ILE A 3 -1.52 -4.00 -2.83
N MET A 4 -0.96 -2.96 -3.40
CA MET A 4 0.48 -2.83 -3.59
C MET A 4 1.07 -1.88 -2.56
N ILE A 5 2.13 -2.32 -1.91
CA ILE A 5 2.92 -1.50 -0.99
C ILE A 5 4.36 -1.41 -1.47
N SER A 6 5.05 -0.37 -1.08
CA SER A 6 6.48 -0.24 -1.37
C SER A 6 7.33 -0.91 -0.31
N GLN A 7 8.39 -1.62 -0.73
CA GLN A 7 9.41 -2.13 0.20
C GLN A 7 10.23 -0.99 0.80
N HIS A 8 10.45 0.06 0.04
CA HIS A 8 11.28 1.20 0.40
C HIS A 8 10.43 2.43 0.70
N SER A 9 10.93 3.29 1.56
CA SER A 9 10.36 4.60 1.87
C SER A 9 11.49 5.57 2.20
N ASP A 10 11.24 6.82 1.98
CA ASP A 10 12.10 7.96 2.33
C ASP A 10 11.98 8.37 3.80
N ILE A 11 10.94 7.91 4.49
CA ILE A 11 10.69 8.24 5.90
C ILE A 11 10.98 7.02 6.79
N PRO A 12 11.88 7.14 7.79
CA PRO A 12 12.08 6.09 8.79
C PRO A 12 10.77 5.72 9.52
N LEU A 13 10.63 4.48 9.96
CA LEU A 13 9.46 3.91 10.65
C LEU A 13 8.22 3.70 9.76
N THR A 14 8.02 4.48 8.72
CA THR A 14 6.86 4.31 7.80
C THR A 14 6.79 2.90 7.22
N PRO A 15 7.88 2.30 6.70
CA PRO A 15 7.82 0.92 6.20
C PRO A 15 7.37 -0.08 7.27
N ASP A 16 7.82 0.09 8.51
CA ASP A 16 7.48 -0.84 9.59
C ASP A 16 5.98 -0.79 9.91
N CYS A 17 5.41 0.41 9.96
CA CYS A 17 3.97 0.62 10.14
C CYS A 17 3.16 0.08 8.94
N VAL A 18 3.59 0.37 7.71
CA VAL A 18 2.93 -0.10 6.48
C VAL A 18 2.91 -1.61 6.41
N PHE A 19 4.05 -2.26 6.64
CA PHE A 19 4.13 -3.73 6.65
C PHE A 19 3.28 -4.36 7.75
N TYR A 20 3.23 -3.78 8.94
CA TYR A 20 2.36 -4.26 10.01
C TYR A 20 0.88 -4.20 9.62
N ASN A 21 0.44 -3.09 9.04
CA ASN A 21 -0.95 -2.94 8.58
C ASN A 21 -1.26 -3.85 7.38
N ALA A 22 -0.34 -4.00 6.43
CA ALA A 22 -0.46 -4.92 5.30
C ALA A 22 -0.64 -6.37 5.76
N HIS A 23 0.16 -6.82 6.74
CA HIS A 23 0.01 -8.15 7.34
C HIS A 23 -1.37 -8.35 8.00
N LYS A 24 -1.90 -7.34 8.68
CA LYS A 24 -3.27 -7.40 9.23
C LYS A 24 -4.33 -7.51 8.14
N LEU A 25 -4.16 -6.80 7.02
CA LEU A 25 -5.08 -6.87 5.89
C LEU A 25 -4.98 -8.21 5.16
N MET A 26 -3.78 -8.75 4.97
CA MET A 26 -3.54 -10.09 4.43
C MET A 26 -4.29 -11.16 5.25
N LYS A 27 -4.24 -11.08 6.58
CA LYS A 27 -4.99 -12.00 7.47
C LYS A 27 -6.50 -11.87 7.34
N LYS A 28 -6.98 -10.77 6.77
CA LYS A 28 -8.41 -10.56 6.47
C LYS A 28 -8.79 -10.89 5.03
N GLY A 29 -7.86 -11.48 4.27
CA GLY A 29 -8.10 -11.94 2.90
C GLY A 29 -7.79 -10.93 1.81
N ALA A 30 -6.99 -9.90 2.09
CA ALA A 30 -6.45 -9.04 1.05
C ALA A 30 -5.17 -9.64 0.45
N ASP A 31 -5.01 -9.54 -0.86
CA ASP A 31 -3.80 -9.91 -1.58
C ASP A 31 -2.81 -8.74 -1.54
N ILE A 32 -1.65 -8.96 -0.96
CA ILE A 32 -0.64 -7.92 -0.77
C ILE A 32 0.56 -8.17 -1.69
N TRP A 33 0.93 -7.17 -2.45
CA TRP A 33 2.08 -7.15 -3.34
C TRP A 33 3.12 -6.15 -2.84
N VAL A 34 4.34 -6.61 -2.61
CA VAL A 34 5.45 -5.79 -2.11
C VAL A 34 6.35 -5.41 -3.28
N TYR A 35 6.27 -4.16 -3.73
CA TYR A 35 7.06 -3.65 -4.85
C TYR A 35 8.52 -3.51 -4.47
N GLN A 36 9.41 -4.10 -5.31
CA GLN A 36 10.84 -4.25 -5.02
C GLN A 36 11.74 -3.15 -5.60
N PRO A 37 11.50 -2.67 -6.85
CA PRO A 37 12.52 -1.90 -7.57
C PRO A 37 12.84 -0.52 -7.00
N GLY A 38 12.03 0.01 -6.10
CA GLY A 38 12.24 1.35 -5.54
C GLY A 38 11.07 1.83 -4.70
N PHE A 39 10.98 3.15 -4.50
CA PHE A 39 9.87 3.74 -3.75
C PHE A 39 8.65 3.94 -4.64
N HIS A 40 7.64 3.10 -4.46
CA HIS A 40 6.36 3.19 -5.17
C HIS A 40 5.45 4.18 -4.43
N HIS A 41 5.40 5.42 -4.91
CA HIS A 41 4.67 6.51 -4.25
C HIS A 41 3.33 6.87 -4.90
N THR A 42 2.75 5.94 -5.63
CA THR A 42 1.47 6.10 -6.34
C THR A 42 0.29 5.98 -5.38
N LYS A 43 -0.71 6.84 -5.51
CA LYS A 43 -1.97 6.78 -4.76
C LYS A 43 -3.11 6.65 -5.77
N ILE A 44 -3.44 5.41 -6.08
CA ILE A 44 -4.46 5.03 -7.07
C ILE A 44 -5.38 4.00 -6.43
N ILE A 45 -6.67 4.16 -6.63
CA ILE A 45 -7.68 3.15 -6.33
C ILE A 45 -8.44 2.87 -7.62
N MET A 46 -8.56 1.60 -7.97
CA MET A 46 -9.31 1.13 -9.14
C MET A 46 -10.46 0.25 -8.66
N VAL A 47 -11.64 0.42 -9.23
CA VAL A 47 -12.85 -0.29 -8.80
C VAL A 47 -13.55 -0.92 -9.98
N ASP A 48 -13.56 -2.24 -10.02
CA ASP A 48 -14.34 -3.10 -10.92
C ASP A 48 -14.22 -2.73 -12.42
N GLY A 49 -13.08 -2.21 -12.86
CA GLY A 49 -12.87 -1.77 -14.23
C GLY A 49 -13.76 -0.61 -14.68
N LYS A 50 -14.39 0.09 -13.73
CA LYS A 50 -15.41 1.12 -14.01
C LYS A 50 -14.95 2.53 -13.74
N PHE A 51 -14.26 2.72 -12.62
CA PHE A 51 -13.73 4.02 -12.25
C PHE A 51 -12.42 3.87 -11.46
N CYS A 52 -11.67 4.93 -11.41
CA CYS A 52 -10.46 5.02 -10.60
C CYS A 52 -10.34 6.37 -9.91
N THR A 53 -9.50 6.43 -8.87
CA THR A 53 -9.05 7.68 -8.28
C THR A 53 -7.54 7.79 -8.37
N VAL A 54 -7.05 8.98 -8.66
CA VAL A 54 -5.62 9.30 -8.70
C VAL A 54 -5.40 10.62 -7.97
N GLY A 55 -4.45 10.67 -7.04
CA GLY A 55 -4.22 11.90 -6.30
C GLY A 55 -3.10 11.84 -5.28
N SER A 56 -3.20 12.68 -4.26
CA SER A 56 -2.21 12.82 -3.19
C SER A 56 -2.52 11.99 -1.94
N ALA A 57 -3.77 11.58 -1.73
CA ALA A 57 -4.20 10.92 -0.51
C ALA A 57 -3.58 9.52 -0.34
N ASN A 58 -2.83 9.35 0.74
CA ASN A 58 -2.36 8.04 1.18
C ASN A 58 -3.46 7.27 1.91
N LEU A 59 -3.38 5.94 1.91
CA LEU A 59 -4.26 5.09 2.71
C LEU A 59 -3.76 5.01 4.16
N ASN A 60 -3.71 6.15 4.83
CA ASN A 60 -3.32 6.28 6.24
C ASN A 60 -4.28 7.19 6.99
N ALA A 61 -4.21 7.17 8.33
CA ALA A 61 -5.10 7.95 9.18
C ALA A 61 -4.93 9.46 8.99
N ARG A 62 -3.73 9.91 8.67
CA ARG A 62 -3.41 11.32 8.49
C ARG A 62 -4.07 11.88 7.24
N SER A 63 -3.84 11.28 6.06
CA SER A 63 -4.47 11.71 4.81
C SER A 63 -6.00 11.60 4.85
N LEU A 64 -6.53 10.57 5.53
CA LEU A 64 -7.98 10.33 5.58
C LEU A 64 -8.73 11.22 6.59
N ARG A 65 -8.05 11.93 7.52
CA ARG A 65 -8.70 12.68 8.61
C ARG A 65 -8.23 14.11 8.77
N TRP A 66 -6.98 14.42 8.44
CA TRP A 66 -6.35 15.66 8.87
C TRP A 66 -5.71 16.47 7.76
N ASP A 67 -5.08 15.81 6.77
CA ASP A 67 -4.39 16.51 5.69
C ASP A 67 -5.36 17.02 4.63
N TYR A 68 -5.02 18.12 4.00
CA TYR A 68 -5.67 18.56 2.78
C TYR A 68 -5.14 17.74 1.63
N GLU A 69 -6.01 16.97 0.98
CA GLU A 69 -5.66 16.07 -0.10
C GLU A 69 -6.51 16.38 -1.34
N GLU A 70 -5.94 16.14 -2.50
CA GLU A 70 -6.64 16.29 -3.77
C GLU A 70 -6.61 14.97 -4.54
N ASN A 71 -7.79 14.46 -4.90
CA ASN A 71 -7.94 13.26 -5.70
C ASN A 71 -8.90 13.51 -6.86
N ALA A 72 -8.45 13.21 -8.07
CA ALA A 72 -9.33 13.13 -9.23
C ALA A 72 -10.10 11.82 -9.21
N VAL A 73 -11.41 11.88 -9.39
CA VAL A 73 -12.25 10.71 -9.63
C VAL A 73 -12.52 10.63 -11.12
N ILE A 74 -12.12 9.54 -11.75
CA ILE A 74 -12.21 9.33 -13.19
C ILE A 74 -13.20 8.18 -13.44
N ILE A 75 -14.34 8.49 -14.04
CA ILE A 75 -15.39 7.51 -14.38
C ILE A 75 -15.20 7.19 -15.86
N ASP A 76 -14.21 6.35 -16.14
CA ASP A 76 -13.88 5.91 -17.49
C ASP A 76 -13.25 4.51 -17.46
N SER A 77 -13.87 3.57 -18.14
CA SER A 77 -13.42 2.18 -18.15
C SER A 77 -12.10 1.99 -18.93
N HIS A 78 -11.85 2.81 -19.95
CA HIS A 78 -10.59 2.73 -20.71
C HIS A 78 -9.41 3.14 -19.84
N THR A 79 -9.48 4.29 -19.18
CA THR A 79 -8.45 4.78 -18.25
C THR A 79 -8.25 3.82 -17.09
N THR A 80 -9.35 3.29 -16.52
CA THR A 80 -9.27 2.31 -15.43
C THR A 80 -8.53 1.05 -15.89
N ALA A 81 -8.84 0.52 -17.08
CA ALA A 81 -8.16 -0.65 -17.64
C ALA A 81 -6.68 -0.40 -17.95
N GLU A 82 -6.29 0.82 -18.31
CA GLU A 82 -4.88 1.17 -18.46
C GLU A 82 -4.13 1.11 -17.12
N LEU A 83 -4.72 1.67 -16.06
CA LEU A 83 -4.13 1.62 -14.72
C LEU A 83 -4.07 0.19 -14.17
N GLU A 84 -5.08 -0.64 -14.43
CA GLU A 84 -5.07 -2.06 -14.06
C GLU A 84 -3.91 -2.81 -14.76
N ARG A 85 -3.67 -2.54 -16.06
CA ARG A 85 -2.53 -3.11 -16.79
C ARG A 85 -1.18 -2.66 -16.22
N MET A 86 -1.07 -1.39 -15.79
CA MET A 86 0.14 -0.90 -15.11
C MET A 86 0.34 -1.61 -13.77
N PHE A 87 -0.72 -1.76 -12.99
CA PHE A 87 -0.68 -2.50 -11.73
C PHE A 87 -0.24 -3.95 -11.94
N ASP A 88 -0.77 -4.64 -12.96
CA ASP A 88 -0.37 -6.00 -13.31
C ASP A 88 1.10 -6.10 -13.78
N ALA A 89 1.60 -5.08 -14.45
CA ALA A 89 3.01 -5.01 -14.82
C ALA A 89 3.90 -4.83 -13.57
N ASP A 90 3.45 -4.03 -12.61
CA ASP A 90 4.17 -3.82 -11.35
C ASP A 90 4.12 -5.05 -10.43
N LYS A 91 3.04 -5.84 -10.46
CA LYS A 91 2.98 -7.15 -9.77
C LYS A 91 4.11 -8.08 -10.21
N LYS A 92 4.51 -8.06 -11.49
CA LYS A 92 5.63 -8.89 -11.99
C LYS A 92 6.98 -8.50 -11.39
N ARG A 93 7.10 -7.32 -10.82
CA ARG A 93 8.29 -6.79 -10.13
C ARG A 93 8.11 -6.74 -8.61
N SER A 94 7.04 -7.34 -8.12
CA SER A 94 6.67 -7.38 -6.72
C SER A 94 6.75 -8.79 -6.18
N VAL A 95 6.87 -8.91 -4.86
CA VAL A 95 6.77 -10.18 -4.15
C VAL A 95 5.38 -10.27 -3.53
N TYR A 96 4.70 -11.39 -3.74
CA TYR A 96 3.43 -11.68 -3.08
C TYR A 96 3.66 -11.97 -1.60
N LEU A 97 2.97 -11.26 -0.72
CA LEU A 97 3.14 -11.38 0.73
C LEU A 97 2.41 -12.61 1.24
N THR A 98 3.16 -13.58 1.73
CA THR A 98 2.66 -14.73 2.52
C THR A 98 3.17 -14.62 3.96
N GLU A 99 2.73 -15.51 4.85
CA GLU A 99 3.28 -15.56 6.22
C GLU A 99 4.78 -15.86 6.22
N GLU A 100 5.24 -16.76 5.34
CA GLU A 100 6.65 -17.11 5.20
C GLU A 100 7.46 -15.88 4.73
N VAL A 101 7.00 -15.20 3.69
CA VAL A 101 7.65 -13.97 3.18
C VAL A 101 7.64 -12.86 4.22
N TRP A 102 6.54 -12.71 4.98
CA TRP A 102 6.49 -11.79 6.10
C TRP A 102 7.55 -12.10 7.15
N ASP A 103 7.72 -13.37 7.51
CA ASP A 103 8.70 -13.81 8.50
C ASP A 103 10.14 -13.60 8.03
N GLU A 104 10.41 -13.82 6.74
CA GLU A 104 11.72 -13.57 6.13
C GLU A 104 12.05 -12.07 6.04
N MET A 105 11.08 -11.26 5.62
CA MET A 105 11.30 -9.82 5.42
C MET A 105 11.38 -9.03 6.71
N ARG A 106 10.79 -9.54 7.80
CA ARG A 106 10.62 -8.77 9.04
C ARG A 106 11.15 -9.53 10.25
N SER A 107 12.32 -9.10 10.73
CA SER A 107 12.87 -9.61 12.01
C SER A 107 11.89 -9.37 13.17
N PRO A 108 11.98 -10.14 14.27
CA PRO A 108 11.13 -9.91 15.44
C PRO A 108 11.19 -8.47 15.96
N TRP A 109 12.35 -7.83 15.89
CA TRP A 109 12.51 -6.42 16.25
C TRP A 109 11.69 -5.50 15.34
N LYS A 110 11.76 -5.67 14.02
CA LYS A 110 10.98 -4.88 13.06
C LYS A 110 9.48 -5.10 13.21
N LYS A 111 9.06 -6.30 13.57
CA LYS A 111 7.64 -6.60 13.90
C LYS A 111 7.18 -5.83 15.11
N PHE A 112 7.99 -5.78 16.17
CA PHE A 112 7.73 -4.99 17.37
C PHE A 112 7.69 -3.49 17.06
N VAL A 113 8.66 -2.98 16.32
CA VAL A 113 8.68 -1.56 15.87
C VAL A 113 7.44 -1.23 15.05
N GLY A 114 7.02 -2.10 14.14
CA GLY A 114 5.81 -1.91 13.33
C GLY A 114 4.53 -1.87 14.18
N TRP A 115 4.43 -2.75 15.17
CA TRP A 115 3.33 -2.72 16.13
C TRP A 115 3.32 -1.41 16.94
N PHE A 116 4.47 -0.97 17.43
CA PHE A 116 4.57 0.31 18.16
C PHE A 116 4.27 1.51 17.28
N ALA A 117 4.82 1.55 16.05
CA ALA A 117 4.54 2.60 15.08
C ALA A 117 3.05 2.66 14.71
N HIS A 118 2.36 1.51 14.65
CA HIS A 118 0.91 1.47 14.42
C HIS A 118 0.11 2.18 15.54
N LEU A 119 0.57 2.15 16.78
CA LEU A 119 -0.07 2.91 17.87
C LEU A 119 0.06 4.42 17.66
N LEU A 120 1.13 4.85 16.97
CA LEU A 120 1.38 6.24 16.62
C LEU A 120 0.80 6.64 15.24
N ALA A 121 0.17 5.70 14.54
CA ALA A 121 -0.35 5.91 13.19
C ALA A 121 -1.28 7.13 13.02
N PRO A 122 -2.04 7.60 14.03
CA PRO A 122 -2.81 8.84 13.92
C PRO A 122 -1.93 10.09 13.76
N PHE A 123 -0.63 9.99 14.08
CA PHE A 123 0.33 11.10 14.05
C PHE A 123 1.40 10.96 12.96
N LEU A 124 1.40 9.84 12.24
CA LEU A 124 2.38 9.50 11.17
C LEU A 124 1.83 9.76 9.77
#